data_54f17d1a2ecfc318ce0a3a012f603f8f
#
_entry.id   54f17d1a2ecfc318ce0a3a012f603f8f
#
_cell.length_a   1.000
_cell.length_b   1.000
_cell.length_c   1.000
_cell.angle_alpha   90.00
_cell.angle_beta   90.00
_cell.angle_gamma   90.00
#
_symmetry.space_group_name_H-M   'P 1'
#
loop_
_entity.id
_entity.type
_entity.pdbx_description
1 polymer ?
#
loop_
_entity_poly.entity_id
_entity_poly.type
_entity_poly.pdbx_seq_one_letter_code
_entity_poly.pdbx_strand_id
1 'polypeptide(L)'
;MTQQDQVRPETSRGHYLLEVLGILCFVLLLLLIGVDVYQGMVDFGDLWLAPIMAILAYLVADFLSGFVHFLADNFGSYDTPIIGPNFIEPFREHHIDPKGIVGNDFVDANGNNSLASLPFMLGVWVLVPLETTYYGYLFGIFSLFLCLAAFLTNQFHKWAHMDVPPALVGWLQAWGVILSKEHHDIHHESPYDTYYCITTGFWNPLLDRTRFFERVERLIRRSVPGTDPRLRSEREETLDG
;
A
#
# COMPACT_ATOMS: atom_id res chain seq x y z
N MET A 1 -7.35 21.11 -28.66
CA MET A 1 -8.20 20.18 -27.90
C MET A 1 -7.33 19.75 -26.72
N THR A 2 -7.69 20.21 -25.56
CA THR A 2 -6.92 19.98 -24.31
C THR A 2 -7.20 18.58 -23.82
N GLN A 3 -6.16 17.87 -23.40
CA GLN A 3 -6.09 16.49 -22.87
C GLN A 3 -6.89 16.27 -21.55
N GLN A 4 -7.88 17.11 -21.26
CA GLN A 4 -8.59 17.14 -19.97
C GLN A 4 -9.93 16.40 -19.95
N ASP A 5 -10.33 15.75 -21.02
CA ASP A 5 -11.64 15.10 -21.14
C ASP A 5 -11.58 13.56 -21.25
N GLN A 6 -10.57 12.91 -20.72
CA GLN A 6 -10.67 11.46 -20.45
C GLN A 6 -11.54 11.28 -19.22
N VAL A 7 -12.82 11.04 -19.45
CA VAL A 7 -13.82 10.68 -18.44
C VAL A 7 -13.34 9.41 -17.75
N ARG A 8 -12.88 9.56 -16.48
CA ARG A 8 -12.68 8.41 -15.60
C ARG A 8 -13.98 7.62 -15.53
N PRO A 9 -13.92 6.26 -15.40
CA PRO A 9 -15.08 5.53 -14.97
C PRO A 9 -15.48 6.14 -13.61
N GLU A 10 -16.68 6.76 -13.55
CA GLU A 10 -17.19 7.34 -12.32
C GLU A 10 -17.22 6.25 -11.25
N THR A 11 -16.38 6.34 -10.26
CA THR A 11 -16.48 5.54 -9.04
C THR A 11 -17.95 5.62 -8.60
N SER A 12 -18.63 4.49 -8.53
CA SER A 12 -20.05 4.53 -8.22
C SER A 12 -20.24 5.26 -6.88
N ARG A 13 -21.29 6.09 -6.76
CA ARG A 13 -21.59 6.80 -5.50
C ARG A 13 -21.60 5.87 -4.28
N GLY A 14 -22.03 4.62 -4.48
CA GLY A 14 -22.03 3.60 -3.44
C GLY A 14 -20.62 3.19 -3.01
N HIS A 15 -19.70 3.03 -3.95
CA HIS A 15 -18.30 2.71 -3.65
C HIS A 15 -17.61 3.86 -2.91
N TYR A 16 -17.75 5.08 -3.40
CA TYR A 16 -17.22 6.27 -2.72
C TYR A 16 -17.72 6.42 -1.27
N LEU A 17 -19.02 6.18 -1.04
CA LEU A 17 -19.57 6.19 0.32
C LEU A 17 -18.99 5.08 1.20
N LEU A 18 -18.73 3.89 0.62
CA LEU A 18 -18.07 2.80 1.33
C LEU A 18 -16.64 3.18 1.72
N GLU A 19 -15.89 3.84 0.85
CA GLU A 19 -14.55 4.35 1.14
C GLU A 19 -14.55 5.42 2.24
N VAL A 20 -15.50 6.36 2.19
CA VAL A 20 -15.68 7.36 3.27
C VAL A 20 -15.96 6.66 4.60
N LEU A 21 -16.88 5.69 4.63
CA LEU A 21 -17.17 4.91 5.83
C LEU A 21 -15.96 4.10 6.30
N GLY A 22 -15.20 3.54 5.36
CA GLY A 22 -13.94 2.84 5.64
C GLY A 22 -12.94 3.75 6.37
N ILE A 23 -12.74 4.96 5.87
CA ILE A 23 -11.85 5.96 6.51
C ILE A 23 -12.37 6.34 7.90
N LEU A 24 -13.66 6.56 8.06
CA LEU A 24 -14.24 6.90 9.37
C LEU A 24 -14.06 5.74 10.38
N CYS A 25 -14.32 4.50 9.97
CA CYS A 25 -14.07 3.31 10.80
C CYS A 25 -12.58 3.13 11.11
N PHE A 26 -11.71 3.37 10.15
CA PHE A 26 -10.25 3.34 10.34
C PHE A 26 -9.81 4.33 11.42
N VAL A 27 -10.27 5.59 11.32
CA VAL A 27 -9.95 6.62 12.31
C VAL A 27 -10.51 6.25 13.69
N LEU A 28 -11.73 5.72 13.75
CA LEU A 28 -12.32 5.27 15.02
C LEU A 28 -11.48 4.16 15.66
N LEU A 29 -11.12 3.11 14.91
CA LEU A 29 -10.27 2.02 15.42
C LEU A 29 -8.87 2.50 15.79
N LEU A 30 -8.29 3.44 15.01
CA LEU A 30 -7.01 4.05 15.34
C LEU A 30 -7.07 4.75 16.71
N LEU A 31 -8.17 5.47 17.00
CA LEU A 31 -8.38 6.15 18.28
C LEU A 31 -8.59 5.15 19.41
N LEU A 32 -9.40 4.10 19.20
CA LEU A 32 -9.67 3.08 20.22
C LEU A 32 -8.40 2.33 20.61
N ILE A 33 -7.65 1.83 19.63
CA ILE A 33 -6.34 1.19 19.85
C ILE A 33 -5.37 2.18 20.50
N GLY A 34 -5.40 3.45 20.07
CA GLY A 34 -4.55 4.50 20.62
C GLY A 34 -4.82 4.78 22.10
N VAL A 35 -6.08 4.72 22.54
CA VAL A 35 -6.46 4.85 23.96
C VAL A 35 -5.92 3.69 24.78
N ASP A 36 -6.09 2.44 24.31
CA ASP A 36 -5.61 1.25 25.02
C ASP A 36 -4.07 1.23 25.08
N VAL A 37 -3.40 1.59 23.98
CA VAL A 37 -1.92 1.76 23.95
C VAL A 37 -1.45 2.86 24.90
N TYR A 38 -2.20 3.97 25.00
CA TYR A 38 -1.87 5.03 25.94
C TYR A 38 -1.98 4.56 27.40
N GLN A 39 -2.98 3.76 27.74
CA GLN A 39 -3.11 3.17 29.07
C GLN A 39 -1.91 2.24 29.36
N GLY A 40 -1.59 1.34 28.42
CA GLY A 40 -0.41 0.50 28.54
C GLY A 40 0.90 1.32 28.69
N MET A 41 1.01 2.45 27.99
CA MET A 41 2.16 3.37 28.14
C MET A 41 2.27 3.96 29.54
N VAL A 42 1.16 4.31 30.17
CA VAL A 42 1.13 4.84 31.54
C VAL A 42 1.57 3.76 32.54
N ASP A 43 1.16 2.52 32.33
CA ASP A 43 1.44 1.41 33.23
C ASP A 43 2.85 0.86 33.09
N PHE A 44 3.38 0.75 31.86
CA PHE A 44 4.68 0.15 31.57
C PHE A 44 5.83 1.15 31.45
N GLY A 45 5.57 2.41 31.16
CA GLY A 45 6.53 3.52 31.19
C GLY A 45 7.59 3.56 30.08
N ASP A 46 7.53 2.67 29.09
CA ASP A 46 8.57 2.49 28.05
C ASP A 46 8.29 3.28 26.76
N LEU A 47 7.88 4.54 26.90
CA LEU A 47 7.60 5.43 25.76
C LEU A 47 8.77 5.55 24.76
N TRP A 48 10.00 5.39 25.23
CA TRP A 48 11.20 5.43 24.39
C TRP A 48 11.25 4.32 23.33
N LEU A 49 10.48 3.25 23.48
CA LEU A 49 10.32 2.19 22.47
C LEU A 49 9.38 2.59 21.32
N ALA A 50 8.51 3.59 21.51
CA ALA A 50 7.57 4.00 20.47
C ALA A 50 8.24 4.38 19.13
N PRO A 51 9.31 5.19 19.08
CA PRO A 51 10.00 5.47 17.83
C PRO A 51 10.64 4.22 17.20
N ILE A 52 11.10 3.26 17.98
CA ILE A 52 11.65 1.99 17.45
C ILE A 52 10.53 1.18 16.81
N MET A 53 9.38 1.04 17.49
CA MET A 53 8.20 0.35 16.94
C MET A 53 7.67 1.05 15.71
N ALA A 54 7.67 2.38 15.67
CA ALA A 54 7.26 3.17 14.51
C ALA A 54 8.16 2.90 13.30
N ILE A 55 9.48 2.91 13.48
CA ILE A 55 10.44 2.62 12.40
C ILE A 55 10.26 1.19 11.90
N LEU A 56 10.16 0.20 12.80
CA LEU A 56 9.94 -1.19 12.41
C LEU A 56 8.63 -1.35 11.64
N ALA A 57 7.54 -0.75 12.13
CA ALA A 57 6.24 -0.77 11.47
C ALA A 57 6.28 -0.13 10.08
N TYR A 58 7.00 0.98 9.94
CA TYR A 58 7.16 1.69 8.67
C TYR A 58 7.95 0.87 7.64
N LEU A 59 9.02 0.21 8.07
CA LEU A 59 9.78 -0.72 7.22
C LEU A 59 8.95 -1.93 6.82
N VAL A 60 8.13 -2.47 7.73
CA VAL A 60 7.21 -3.57 7.41
C VAL A 60 6.12 -3.10 6.44
N ALA A 61 5.57 -1.89 6.62
CA ALA A 61 4.60 -1.32 5.68
C ALA A 61 5.17 -1.18 4.27
N ASP A 62 6.42 -0.71 4.14
CA ASP A 62 7.10 -0.61 2.84
C ASP A 62 7.26 -1.98 2.18
N PHE A 63 7.72 -3.00 2.92
CA PHE A 63 7.80 -4.37 2.40
C PHE A 63 6.43 -4.92 1.98
N LEU A 64 5.40 -4.74 2.84
CA LEU A 64 4.04 -5.19 2.54
C LEU A 64 3.45 -4.49 1.33
N SER A 65 3.71 -3.18 1.16
CA SER A 65 3.28 -2.44 -0.03
C SER A 65 3.84 -3.06 -1.31
N GLY A 66 5.14 -3.40 -1.31
CA GLY A 66 5.77 -4.07 -2.44
C GLY A 66 5.25 -5.49 -2.68
N PHE A 67 4.98 -6.24 -1.61
CA PHE A 67 4.46 -7.60 -1.74
C PHE A 67 3.03 -7.60 -2.32
N VAL A 68 2.18 -6.69 -1.85
CA VAL A 68 0.81 -6.51 -2.33
C VAL A 68 0.81 -6.03 -3.79
N HIS A 69 1.65 -5.07 -4.14
CA HIS A 69 1.85 -4.57 -5.50
C HIS A 69 2.29 -5.70 -6.45
N PHE A 70 3.33 -6.42 -6.07
CA PHE A 70 3.81 -7.59 -6.82
C PHE A 70 2.69 -8.62 -7.08
N LEU A 71 1.85 -8.91 -6.06
CA LEU A 71 0.74 -9.85 -6.24
C LEU A 71 -0.31 -9.30 -7.22
N ALA A 72 -0.68 -8.03 -7.14
CA ALA A 72 -1.66 -7.41 -8.02
C ALA A 72 -1.20 -7.39 -9.48
N ASP A 73 0.08 -7.11 -9.73
CA ASP A 73 0.64 -7.06 -11.07
C ASP A 73 0.76 -8.45 -11.71
N ASN A 74 1.14 -9.46 -10.92
CA ASN A 74 1.55 -10.75 -11.46
C ASN A 74 0.51 -11.87 -11.34
N PHE A 75 -0.51 -11.71 -10.48
CA PHE A 75 -1.48 -12.78 -10.19
C PHE A 75 -2.92 -12.28 -10.23
N GLY A 76 -3.85 -13.22 -10.43
CA GLY A 76 -5.28 -12.94 -10.53
C GLY A 76 -5.71 -12.43 -11.90
N SER A 77 -7.00 -12.13 -12.03
CA SER A 77 -7.65 -11.65 -13.25
C SER A 77 -8.58 -10.49 -12.91
N TYR A 78 -8.88 -9.63 -13.88
CA TYR A 78 -9.89 -8.57 -13.77
C TYR A 78 -11.28 -9.13 -13.41
N ASP A 79 -11.58 -10.35 -13.85
CA ASP A 79 -12.84 -11.04 -13.56
C ASP A 79 -12.88 -11.68 -12.16
N THR A 80 -11.79 -11.61 -11.37
CA THR A 80 -11.79 -12.13 -10.01
C THR A 80 -12.80 -11.37 -9.16
N PRO A 81 -13.86 -12.02 -8.62
CA PRO A 81 -14.89 -11.31 -7.89
C PRO A 81 -14.31 -10.46 -6.76
N ILE A 82 -14.76 -9.22 -6.65
CA ILE A 82 -14.38 -8.21 -5.65
C ILE A 82 -12.93 -7.73 -5.83
N ILE A 83 -11.94 -8.63 -5.88
CA ILE A 83 -10.52 -8.28 -5.93
C ILE A 83 -10.13 -7.77 -7.33
N GLY A 84 -10.69 -8.32 -8.40
CA GLY A 84 -10.40 -7.95 -9.78
C GLY A 84 -10.59 -6.44 -10.01
N PRO A 85 -11.84 -5.94 -10.00
CA PRO A 85 -12.13 -4.56 -10.35
C PRO A 85 -11.68 -3.54 -9.28
N ASN A 86 -11.57 -3.95 -8.00
CA ASN A 86 -11.26 -3.02 -6.92
C ASN A 86 -9.76 -2.97 -6.56
N PHE A 87 -8.98 -3.93 -7.06
CA PHE A 87 -7.58 -4.05 -6.67
C PHE A 87 -6.66 -4.38 -7.87
N ILE A 88 -6.89 -5.48 -8.61
CA ILE A 88 -5.99 -5.90 -9.68
C ILE A 88 -6.02 -4.93 -10.86
N GLU A 89 -7.22 -4.55 -11.31
CA GLU A 89 -7.40 -3.64 -12.43
C GLU A 89 -6.75 -2.27 -12.19
N PRO A 90 -6.99 -1.56 -11.06
CA PRO A 90 -6.34 -0.28 -10.80
C PRO A 90 -4.80 -0.33 -10.79
N PHE A 91 -4.21 -1.41 -10.26
CA PHE A 91 -2.75 -1.57 -10.27
C PHE A 91 -2.19 -1.75 -11.67
N ARG A 92 -2.83 -2.56 -12.52
CA ARG A 92 -2.35 -2.80 -13.88
C ARG A 92 -2.65 -1.66 -14.84
N GLU A 93 -3.80 -1.02 -14.72
CA GLU A 93 -4.12 0.19 -15.49
C GLU A 93 -3.17 1.34 -15.17
N HIS A 94 -2.69 1.38 -13.93
CA HIS A 94 -1.73 2.38 -13.49
C HIS A 94 -0.41 2.32 -14.27
N HIS A 95 0.02 1.18 -14.79
CA HIS A 95 1.19 1.07 -15.68
C HIS A 95 0.92 1.66 -17.08
N ILE A 96 -0.34 1.71 -17.50
CA ILE A 96 -0.75 2.29 -18.80
C ILE A 96 -0.90 3.80 -18.68
N ASP A 97 -1.53 4.28 -17.61
CA ASP A 97 -1.68 5.70 -17.28
C ASP A 97 -1.16 6.02 -15.86
N PRO A 98 0.17 6.12 -15.67
CA PRO A 98 0.77 6.38 -14.38
C PRO A 98 0.32 7.71 -13.74
N LYS A 99 -0.09 8.69 -14.56
CA LYS A 99 -0.54 10.00 -14.07
C LYS A 99 -2.02 10.03 -13.68
N GLY A 100 -2.79 9.02 -14.02
CA GLY A 100 -4.20 8.91 -13.64
C GLY A 100 -4.43 9.04 -12.13
N ILE A 101 -3.55 8.43 -11.33
CA ILE A 101 -3.62 8.48 -9.85
C ILE A 101 -3.49 9.91 -9.27
N VAL A 102 -2.81 10.82 -9.98
CA VAL A 102 -2.61 12.22 -9.52
C VAL A 102 -3.92 12.96 -9.40
N GLY A 103 -4.87 12.61 -10.24
CA GLY A 103 -6.19 13.23 -10.23
C GLY A 103 -7.16 12.69 -9.16
N ASN A 104 -6.85 11.58 -8.45
CA ASN A 104 -7.70 11.05 -7.38
C ASN A 104 -7.80 12.06 -6.23
N ASP A 105 -8.95 12.16 -5.59
CA ASP A 105 -9.03 12.91 -4.33
C ASP A 105 -8.44 12.10 -3.16
N PHE A 106 -8.57 12.60 -1.93
CA PHE A 106 -8.02 11.94 -0.76
C PHE A 106 -8.76 10.63 -0.43
N VAL A 107 -10.05 10.58 -0.68
CA VAL A 107 -10.88 9.39 -0.41
C VAL A 107 -10.54 8.30 -1.43
N ASP A 108 -10.57 8.62 -2.72
CA ASP A 108 -10.20 7.70 -3.79
C ASP A 108 -8.78 7.12 -3.62
N ALA A 109 -7.83 7.95 -3.16
CA ALA A 109 -6.44 7.51 -2.98
C ALA A 109 -6.27 6.56 -1.78
N ASN A 110 -7.02 6.77 -0.68
CA ASN A 110 -6.75 6.10 0.59
C ASN A 110 -7.89 5.20 1.09
N GLY A 111 -9.09 5.30 0.50
CA GLY A 111 -10.28 4.59 0.95
C GLY A 111 -10.13 3.07 0.92
N ASN A 112 -9.63 2.52 -0.19
CA ASN A 112 -9.39 1.08 -0.31
C ASN A 112 -8.35 0.56 0.70
N ASN A 113 -7.29 1.33 0.97
CA ASN A 113 -6.29 0.96 1.98
C ASN A 113 -6.89 0.97 3.39
N SER A 114 -7.79 1.93 3.68
CA SER A 114 -8.51 1.95 4.96
C SER A 114 -9.35 0.69 5.12
N LEU A 115 -10.19 0.36 4.12
CA LEU A 115 -11.03 -0.83 4.14
C LEU A 115 -10.23 -2.12 4.32
N ALA A 116 -9.12 -2.25 3.60
CA ALA A 116 -8.23 -3.41 3.71
C ALA A 116 -7.60 -3.56 5.11
N SER A 117 -7.37 -2.45 5.81
CA SER A 117 -6.79 -2.44 7.15
C SER A 117 -7.78 -2.79 8.27
N LEU A 118 -9.11 -2.58 8.07
CA LEU A 118 -10.11 -2.75 9.13
C LEU A 118 -10.14 -4.13 9.78
N PRO A 119 -10.08 -5.27 9.03
CA PRO A 119 -10.10 -6.58 9.68
C PRO A 119 -8.92 -6.81 10.61
N PHE A 120 -7.73 -6.37 10.22
CA PHE A 120 -6.54 -6.46 11.06
C PHE A 120 -6.67 -5.57 12.30
N MET A 121 -7.08 -4.31 12.13
CA MET A 121 -7.25 -3.36 13.25
C MET A 121 -8.30 -3.86 14.24
N LEU A 122 -9.43 -4.37 13.75
CA LEU A 122 -10.47 -4.95 14.61
C LEU A 122 -9.93 -6.17 15.37
N GLY A 123 -9.18 -7.04 14.70
CA GLY A 123 -8.52 -8.18 15.35
C GLY A 123 -7.54 -7.74 16.43
N VAL A 124 -6.72 -6.72 16.18
CA VAL A 124 -5.81 -6.15 17.18
C VAL A 124 -6.57 -5.63 18.37
N TRP A 125 -7.61 -4.82 18.15
CA TRP A 125 -8.37 -4.19 19.23
C TRP A 125 -9.13 -5.20 20.09
N VAL A 126 -9.72 -6.26 19.48
CA VAL A 126 -10.58 -7.21 20.20
C VAL A 126 -9.78 -8.35 20.82
N LEU A 127 -8.69 -8.80 20.19
CA LEU A 127 -8.01 -10.05 20.58
C LEU A 127 -6.68 -9.83 21.29
N VAL A 128 -6.08 -8.65 21.14
CA VAL A 128 -4.77 -8.37 21.77
C VAL A 128 -4.98 -7.62 23.10
N PRO A 129 -4.43 -8.10 24.21
CA PRO A 129 -4.54 -7.45 25.51
C PRO A 129 -3.60 -6.22 25.60
N LEU A 130 -3.98 -5.14 24.87
CA LEU A 130 -3.15 -3.95 24.60
C LEU A 130 -2.72 -3.21 25.85
N GLU A 131 -3.61 -3.08 26.83
CA GLU A 131 -3.41 -2.32 28.07
C GLU A 131 -2.89 -3.20 29.24
N THR A 132 -3.11 -4.53 29.17
CA THR A 132 -2.88 -5.41 30.32
C THR A 132 -1.60 -6.24 30.23
N THR A 133 -0.99 -6.33 29.05
CA THR A 133 0.29 -7.04 28.87
C THR A 133 1.32 -6.19 28.15
N TYR A 134 2.56 -6.31 28.57
CA TYR A 134 3.68 -5.58 27.98
C TYR A 134 3.86 -5.85 26.48
N TYR A 135 3.77 -7.11 26.07
CA TYR A 135 3.86 -7.47 24.63
C TYR A 135 2.65 -7.00 23.82
N GLY A 136 1.44 -7.02 24.43
CA GLY A 136 0.24 -6.45 23.83
C GLY A 136 0.39 -4.95 23.58
N TYR A 137 0.89 -4.22 24.54
CA TYR A 137 1.22 -2.79 24.47
C TYR A 137 2.21 -2.51 23.32
N LEU A 138 3.35 -3.21 23.25
CA LEU A 138 4.34 -3.02 22.19
C LEU A 138 3.76 -3.36 20.80
N PHE A 139 3.01 -4.45 20.70
CA PHE A 139 2.34 -4.84 19.46
C PHE A 139 1.26 -3.82 19.07
N GLY A 140 0.58 -3.20 20.02
CA GLY A 140 -0.36 -2.12 19.80
C GLY A 140 0.30 -0.90 19.18
N ILE A 141 1.45 -0.45 19.72
CA ILE A 141 2.23 0.65 19.13
C ILE A 141 2.63 0.30 17.69
N PHE A 142 3.22 -0.87 17.49
CA PHE A 142 3.62 -1.35 16.17
C PHE A 142 2.44 -1.33 15.19
N SER A 143 1.28 -1.87 15.61
CA SER A 143 0.08 -1.96 14.77
C SER A 143 -0.49 -0.60 14.40
N LEU A 144 -0.48 0.38 15.31
CA LEU A 144 -0.90 1.76 15.03
C LEU A 144 -0.06 2.37 13.90
N PHE A 145 1.26 2.30 14.01
CA PHE A 145 2.14 2.86 13.00
C PHE A 145 2.12 2.08 11.69
N LEU A 146 1.96 0.75 11.74
CA LEU A 146 1.81 -0.09 10.56
C LEU A 146 0.55 0.30 9.77
N CYS A 147 -0.60 0.38 10.45
CA CYS A 147 -1.86 0.73 9.80
C CYS A 147 -1.85 2.15 9.25
N LEU A 148 -1.26 3.11 9.99
CA LEU A 148 -1.13 4.48 9.52
C LEU A 148 -0.25 4.57 8.26
N ALA A 149 0.87 3.87 8.24
CA ALA A 149 1.75 3.82 7.08
C ALA A 149 1.07 3.15 5.88
N ALA A 150 0.41 2.00 6.08
CA ALA A 150 -0.33 1.31 5.04
C ALA A 150 -1.48 2.16 4.48
N PHE A 151 -2.20 2.89 5.34
CA PHE A 151 -3.23 3.84 4.94
C PHE A 151 -2.69 4.92 4.01
N LEU A 152 -1.53 5.50 4.33
CA LEU A 152 -0.93 6.60 3.57
C LEU A 152 -0.10 6.14 2.35
N THR A 153 0.13 4.85 2.16
CA THR A 153 0.97 4.33 1.07
C THR A 153 0.51 4.81 -0.31
N ASN A 154 -0.78 4.73 -0.62
CA ASN A 154 -1.29 5.20 -1.91
C ASN A 154 -1.21 6.73 -2.05
N GLN A 155 -1.28 7.47 -0.96
CA GLN A 155 -1.03 8.91 -0.98
C GLN A 155 0.44 9.22 -1.31
N PHE A 156 1.39 8.45 -0.79
CA PHE A 156 2.82 8.60 -1.11
C PHE A 156 3.10 8.21 -2.56
N HIS A 157 2.49 7.13 -3.03
CA HIS A 157 2.52 6.68 -4.41
C HIS A 157 1.97 7.75 -5.37
N LYS A 158 0.79 8.31 -5.08
CA LYS A 158 0.23 9.45 -5.82
C LYS A 158 1.21 10.62 -5.90
N TRP A 159 1.85 10.98 -4.77
CA TRP A 159 2.83 12.07 -4.75
C TRP A 159 4.10 11.76 -5.55
N ALA A 160 4.49 10.50 -5.67
CA ALA A 160 5.61 10.08 -6.51
C ALA A 160 5.33 10.27 -8.01
N HIS A 161 4.06 10.31 -8.44
CA HIS A 161 3.68 10.61 -9.83
C HIS A 161 3.48 12.09 -10.13
N MET A 162 3.56 12.98 -9.14
CA MET A 162 3.42 14.42 -9.37
C MET A 162 4.70 15.00 -9.95
N ASP A 163 4.60 15.77 -11.05
CA ASP A 163 5.74 16.50 -11.60
C ASP A 163 6.22 17.61 -10.66
N VAL A 164 5.31 18.24 -9.92
CA VAL A 164 5.61 19.28 -8.94
C VAL A 164 4.82 18.97 -7.66
N PRO A 165 5.38 18.17 -6.73
CA PRO A 165 4.74 17.89 -5.46
C PRO A 165 4.76 19.13 -4.54
N PRO A 166 3.87 19.21 -3.51
CA PRO A 166 3.95 20.23 -2.47
C PRO A 166 5.35 20.30 -1.84
N ALA A 167 5.80 21.49 -1.44
CA ALA A 167 7.18 21.69 -0.97
C ALA A 167 7.59 20.74 0.18
N LEU A 168 6.70 20.52 1.16
CA LEU A 168 6.95 19.56 2.25
C LEU A 168 7.09 18.12 1.72
N VAL A 169 6.26 17.71 0.76
CA VAL A 169 6.32 16.39 0.14
C VAL A 169 7.65 16.22 -0.60
N GLY A 170 8.04 17.19 -1.43
CA GLY A 170 9.33 17.17 -2.12
C GLY A 170 10.53 17.08 -1.15
N TRP A 171 10.45 17.76 0.00
CA TRP A 171 11.45 17.64 1.04
C TRP A 171 11.50 16.24 1.64
N LEU A 172 10.35 15.62 1.99
CA LEU A 172 10.29 14.24 2.51
C LEU A 172 10.79 13.21 1.48
N GLN A 173 10.49 13.42 0.20
CA GLN A 173 11.00 12.59 -0.90
C GLN A 173 12.53 12.70 -1.03
N ALA A 174 13.07 13.92 -1.00
CA ALA A 174 14.51 14.15 -1.07
C ALA A 174 15.30 13.50 0.07
N TRP A 175 14.67 13.32 1.25
CA TRP A 175 15.26 12.62 2.40
C TRP A 175 14.97 11.11 2.40
N GLY A 176 14.24 10.59 1.41
CA GLY A 176 13.86 9.18 1.36
C GLY A 176 12.90 8.74 2.47
N VAL A 177 12.20 9.71 3.09
CA VAL A 177 11.18 9.41 4.11
C VAL A 177 9.95 8.81 3.48
N ILE A 178 9.58 9.27 2.29
CA ILE A 178 8.50 8.72 1.46
C ILE A 178 9.03 8.49 0.04
N LEU A 179 8.31 7.70 -0.74
CA LEU A 179 8.66 7.36 -2.11
C LEU A 179 8.87 8.62 -2.98
N SER A 180 10.03 8.69 -3.66
CA SER A 180 10.32 9.75 -4.64
C SER A 180 9.92 9.32 -6.05
N LYS A 181 9.73 10.31 -6.93
CA LYS A 181 9.42 10.07 -8.33
C LYS A 181 10.52 9.25 -9.01
N GLU A 182 11.78 9.68 -8.87
CA GLU A 182 12.93 9.05 -9.52
C GLU A 182 13.09 7.59 -9.11
N HIS A 183 12.75 7.27 -7.86
CA HIS A 183 12.82 5.90 -7.34
C HIS A 183 11.68 5.05 -7.90
N HIS A 184 10.49 5.64 -8.05
CA HIS A 184 9.31 4.94 -8.55
C HIS A 184 9.30 4.79 -10.08
N ASP A 185 9.88 5.74 -10.80
CA ASP A 185 10.02 5.66 -12.25
C ASP A 185 10.77 4.39 -12.69
N ILE A 186 11.69 3.84 -11.86
CA ILE A 186 12.37 2.56 -12.13
C ILE A 186 11.36 1.40 -12.25
N HIS A 187 10.31 1.40 -11.40
CA HIS A 187 9.26 0.39 -11.49
C HIS A 187 8.43 0.54 -12.78
N HIS A 188 8.25 1.78 -13.25
CA HIS A 188 7.53 2.09 -14.49
C HIS A 188 8.34 1.87 -15.78
N GLU A 189 9.56 1.34 -15.69
CA GLU A 189 10.30 0.85 -16.84
C GLU A 189 9.89 -0.59 -17.18
N SER A 190 9.58 -0.85 -18.48
CA SER A 190 9.25 -2.21 -18.94
C SER A 190 10.41 -3.18 -18.64
N PRO A 191 10.16 -4.40 -18.14
CA PRO A 191 8.89 -5.14 -18.05
C PRO A 191 8.12 -5.00 -16.73
N TYR A 192 8.30 -3.94 -15.93
CA TYR A 192 7.58 -3.65 -14.69
C TYR A 192 7.77 -4.71 -13.59
N ASP A 193 8.92 -5.36 -13.54
CA ASP A 193 9.17 -6.52 -12.66
C ASP A 193 10.14 -6.24 -11.51
N THR A 194 10.41 -4.96 -11.23
CA THR A 194 11.34 -4.48 -10.21
C THR A 194 10.71 -3.40 -9.33
N TYR A 195 11.31 -3.07 -8.20
CA TYR A 195 11.00 -1.87 -7.39
C TYR A 195 9.53 -1.73 -6.95
N TYR A 196 8.90 -2.83 -6.52
CA TYR A 196 7.47 -2.88 -6.15
C TYR A 196 7.10 -2.12 -4.87
N CYS A 197 8.05 -1.84 -3.94
CA CYS A 197 7.75 -1.14 -2.69
C CYS A 197 7.47 0.34 -2.95
N ILE A 198 6.29 0.81 -2.50
CA ILE A 198 5.74 2.13 -2.83
C ILE A 198 5.44 3.02 -1.62
N THR A 199 5.86 2.63 -0.40
CA THR A 199 5.77 3.51 0.77
C THR A 199 6.99 4.44 0.84
N THR A 200 8.19 3.86 0.86
CA THR A 200 9.47 4.57 0.82
C THR A 200 10.38 4.09 -0.30
N GLY A 201 10.21 2.83 -0.72
CA GLY A 201 11.11 2.13 -1.62
C GLY A 201 12.41 1.63 -0.95
N PHE A 202 12.52 1.71 0.38
CA PHE A 202 13.73 1.33 1.12
C PHE A 202 14.19 -0.11 0.82
N TRP A 203 13.25 -1.05 0.70
CA TRP A 203 13.56 -2.44 0.44
C TRP A 203 13.89 -2.75 -1.03
N ASN A 204 13.48 -1.90 -1.96
CA ASN A 204 13.61 -2.18 -3.40
C ASN A 204 15.01 -2.61 -3.83
N PRO A 205 16.11 -1.90 -3.51
CA PRO A 205 17.43 -2.29 -3.96
C PRO A 205 17.88 -3.66 -3.41
N LEU A 206 17.47 -4.02 -2.19
CA LEU A 206 17.80 -5.30 -1.58
C LEU A 206 16.98 -6.43 -2.21
N LEU A 207 15.67 -6.23 -2.39
CA LEU A 207 14.75 -7.22 -2.94
C LEU A 207 15.12 -7.54 -4.41
N ASP A 208 15.47 -6.53 -5.19
CA ASP A 208 15.95 -6.69 -6.56
C ASP A 208 17.29 -7.41 -6.62
N ARG A 209 18.28 -6.95 -5.87
CA ARG A 209 19.60 -7.58 -5.84
C ARG A 209 19.52 -9.06 -5.46
N THR A 210 18.59 -9.41 -4.58
CA THR A 210 18.37 -10.79 -4.16
C THR A 210 17.41 -11.55 -5.07
N ARG A 211 16.83 -10.89 -6.08
CA ARG A 211 15.79 -11.45 -6.96
C ARG A 211 14.64 -12.07 -6.14
N PHE A 212 14.23 -11.37 -5.09
CA PHE A 212 13.25 -11.88 -4.14
C PHE A 212 11.91 -12.18 -4.81
N PHE A 213 11.33 -11.20 -5.49
CA PHE A 213 10.02 -11.33 -6.13
C PHE A 213 10.03 -12.38 -7.25
N GLU A 214 11.09 -12.45 -8.06
CA GLU A 214 11.26 -13.50 -9.06
C GLU A 214 11.28 -14.91 -8.44
N ARG A 215 11.90 -15.07 -7.27
CA ARG A 215 11.91 -16.35 -6.55
C ARG A 215 10.55 -16.70 -5.99
N VAL A 216 9.85 -15.71 -5.43
CA VAL A 216 8.47 -15.86 -4.92
C VAL A 216 7.53 -16.22 -6.06
N GLU A 217 7.62 -15.54 -7.20
CA GLU A 217 6.83 -15.82 -8.39
C GLU A 217 7.00 -17.28 -8.84
N ARG A 218 8.26 -17.73 -8.99
CA ARG A 218 8.56 -19.10 -9.37
C ARG A 218 8.01 -20.13 -8.36
N LEU A 219 8.05 -19.81 -7.07
CA LEU A 219 7.51 -20.69 -6.03
C LEU A 219 5.99 -20.78 -6.14
N ILE A 220 5.29 -19.65 -6.26
CA ILE A 220 3.82 -19.61 -6.39
C ILE A 220 3.38 -20.36 -7.64
N ARG A 221 4.00 -20.10 -8.81
CA ARG A 221 3.64 -20.76 -10.07
C ARG A 221 3.88 -22.27 -10.06
N ARG A 222 4.88 -22.75 -9.32
CA ARG A 222 5.11 -24.20 -9.13
C ARG A 222 4.09 -24.85 -8.19
N SER A 223 3.58 -24.07 -7.21
CA SER A 223 2.67 -24.59 -6.17
C SER A 223 1.19 -24.54 -6.57
N VAL A 224 0.84 -23.69 -7.56
CA VAL A 224 -0.54 -23.49 -8.02
C VAL A 224 -0.64 -23.94 -9.49
N PRO A 225 -1.18 -25.15 -9.77
CA PRO A 225 -1.40 -25.63 -11.14
C PRO A 225 -2.33 -24.68 -11.90
N GLY A 226 -1.97 -24.29 -13.14
CA GLY A 226 -2.78 -23.44 -14.01
C GLY A 226 -2.42 -21.97 -14.01
N THR A 227 -1.42 -21.52 -13.25
CA THR A 227 -0.83 -20.18 -13.41
C THR A 227 0.16 -20.21 -14.58
N ASP A 228 -0.36 -20.07 -15.80
CA ASP A 228 0.42 -20.21 -17.06
C ASP A 228 1.40 -19.03 -17.24
N PRO A 229 2.71 -19.32 -17.51
CA PRO A 229 3.69 -18.30 -17.86
C PRO A 229 3.33 -17.49 -19.14
N ARG A 230 2.43 -18.02 -19.97
CA ARG A 230 1.97 -17.35 -21.20
C ARG A 230 1.14 -16.10 -20.97
N LEU A 231 0.53 -15.95 -19.79
CA LEU A 231 -0.17 -14.72 -19.41
C LEU A 231 0.78 -13.51 -19.29
N ARG A 232 2.07 -13.74 -19.19
CA ARG A 232 3.09 -12.67 -19.20
C ARG A 232 3.38 -12.19 -20.64
N SER A 233 3.48 -13.11 -21.60
CA SER A 233 3.70 -12.76 -23.02
C SER A 233 2.49 -12.04 -23.64
N GLU A 234 1.27 -12.43 -23.26
CA GLU A 234 0.05 -11.74 -23.70
C GLU A 234 -0.05 -10.31 -23.14
N ARG A 235 0.51 -10.08 -21.95
CA ARG A 235 0.58 -8.74 -21.34
C ARG A 235 1.58 -7.83 -22.08
N GLU A 236 2.73 -8.35 -22.44
CA GLU A 236 3.75 -7.62 -23.20
C GLU A 236 3.21 -7.25 -24.60
N GLU A 237 2.50 -8.15 -25.27
CA GLU A 237 1.88 -7.89 -26.57
C GLU A 237 0.73 -6.86 -26.53
N THR A 238 -0.02 -6.77 -25.42
CA THR A 238 -1.12 -5.79 -25.29
C THR A 238 -0.66 -4.40 -24.86
N LEU A 239 0.53 -4.26 -24.30
CA LEU A 239 1.11 -2.97 -23.90
C LEU A 239 1.94 -2.35 -25.03
N ASP A 240 2.44 -3.16 -25.98
CA ASP A 240 3.25 -2.71 -27.12
C ASP A 240 2.42 -2.45 -28.41
N GLY A 241 1.12 -2.66 -28.39
CA GLY A 241 0.13 -2.44 -29.50
C GLY A 241 -0.77 -1.26 -29.27
#